data_20d6aa70c83cc31307a6892a903a9847
#
_entry.id   20d6aa70c83cc31307a6892a903a9847
#
_cell.length_a   1.000
_cell.length_b   1.000
_cell.length_c   1.000
_cell.angle_alpha   90.00
_cell.angle_beta   90.00
_cell.angle_gamma   90.00
#
_symmetry.space_group_name_H-M   'P 1'
#
loop_
_entity.id
_entity.type
_entity.pdbx_description
1 polymer ?
#
loop_
_entity_poly.entity_id
_entity_poly.type
_entity_poly.pdbx_seq_one_letter_code
_entity_poly.pdbx_strand_id
1 'polypeptide(L)'
;MEAHTANTVENAGESVSRDRPTTKREQRAASIEALLTKALTLFITQGYHATTVEEIAQAADLTKGAVYFYFKSKANVLKTLLDRTEE
;
A
#
# COMPACT_ATOMS: atom_id res chain seq x y z
N MET A 1 -29.58 -12.39 -18.03
CA MET A 1 -29.64 -12.13 -18.24
C MET A 1 -29.74 -11.66 -17.96
N GLU A 2 -29.34 -11.80 -17.71
CA GLU A 2 -29.30 -11.35 -17.67
C GLU A 2 -29.07 -10.90 -17.16
N ALA A 3 -28.96 -10.97 -17.05
CA ALA A 3 -28.74 -10.55 -16.88
C ALA A 3 -28.57 -10.21 -16.21
N HIS A 4 -28.57 -10.27 -16.01
CA HIS A 4 -28.50 -9.93 -15.77
C HIS A 4 -28.15 -9.81 -15.32
N THR A 5 -27.94 -10.01 -15.24
CA THR A 5 -27.58 -9.94 -15.16
C THR A 5 -27.16 -9.75 -14.73
N ALA A 6 -27.10 -9.95 -14.64
CA ALA A 6 -26.67 -9.80 -14.64
C ALA A 6 -26.26 -9.52 -14.09
N ASN A 7 -26.30 -9.54 -13.91
CA ASN A 7 -25.95 -9.33 -13.78
C ASN A 7 -25.53 -9.18 -13.26
N THR A 8 -25.34 -9.37 -13.14
CA THR A 8 -24.91 -9.29 -13.06
C THR A 8 -24.51 -9.21 -12.49
N VAL A 9 -24.45 -9.40 -12.39
CA VAL A 9 -23.96 -9.38 -12.28
C VAL A 9 -23.55 -9.22 -11.77
N GLU A 10 -23.33 -9.47 -11.70
CA GLU A 10 -22.90 -9.31 -11.68
C GLU A 10 -22.44 -9.10 -11.20
N ASN A 11 -22.53 -9.22 -11.17
CA ASN A 11 -21.98 -9.03 -11.04
C ASN A 11 -21.57 -8.79 -10.55
N ALA A 12 -21.40 -8.96 -10.47
CA ALA A 12 -20.82 -8.74 -10.26
C ALA A 12 -20.48 -8.62 -9.57
N GLY A 13 -20.32 -8.79 -9.32
CA GLY A 13 -19.79 -8.68 -9.01
C GLY A 13 -19.20 -8.73 -8.39
N GLU A 14 -18.98 -9.01 -8.31
CA GLU A 14 -18.33 -8.96 -8.09
C GLU A 14 -17.64 -8.71 -8.00
N SER A 15 -17.48 -8.62 -8.08
CA SER A 15 -16.79 -8.21 -8.11
C SER A 15 -16.47 -7.48 -7.81
N VAL A 16 -16.56 -7.16 -7.58
CA VAL A 16 -16.37 -6.47 -7.37
C VAL A 16 -15.80 -5.66 -7.20
N SER A 17 -15.96 -5.35 -6.93
CA SER A 17 -15.35 -4.40 -6.91
C SER A 17 -14.18 -4.25 -6.25
N ARG A 18 -13.48 -4.66 -6.41
CA ARG A 18 -12.24 -4.53 -6.00
C ARG A 18 -11.57 -3.31 -6.44
N ASP A 19 -11.97 -2.74 -7.42
CA ASP A 19 -11.36 -1.54 -7.91
C ASP A 19 -11.84 -0.32 -7.18
N ARG A 20 -12.60 -0.49 -6.14
CA ARG A 20 -12.93 0.65 -5.35
C ARG A 20 -12.83 0.27 -3.91
N PRO A 21 -12.43 1.22 -3.09
CA PRO A 21 -12.22 0.94 -1.69
C PRO A 21 -13.54 0.70 -1.01
N THR A 22 -13.51 -0.18 -0.04
CA THR A 22 -14.71 -0.52 0.67
C THR A 22 -14.77 0.20 2.01
N THR A 23 -13.64 0.35 2.71
CA THR A 23 -13.59 1.04 3.98
C THR A 23 -12.31 1.83 4.08
N LYS A 24 -12.32 2.80 4.98
CA LYS A 24 -11.11 3.57 5.24
C LYS A 24 -10.02 2.70 5.82
N ARG A 25 -10.40 1.72 6.63
CA ARG A 25 -9.43 0.81 7.20
C ARG A 25 -8.71 0.03 6.11
N GLU A 26 -9.47 -0.47 5.15
CA GLU A 26 -8.89 -1.23 4.06
C GLU A 26 -8.01 -0.37 3.16
N GLN A 27 -8.44 0.87 2.95
CA GLN A 27 -7.62 1.80 2.18
C GLN A 27 -6.30 2.06 2.88
N ARG A 28 -6.35 2.24 4.19
CA ARG A 28 -5.17 2.51 4.98
C ARG A 28 -4.23 1.32 4.94
N ALA A 29 -4.80 0.11 5.09
CA ALA A 29 -3.99 -1.09 5.05
C ALA A 29 -3.31 -1.25 3.70
N ALA A 30 -4.03 -0.97 2.62
CA ALA A 30 -3.46 -1.07 1.29
C ALA A 30 -2.35 -0.05 1.09
N SER A 31 -2.53 1.16 1.61
CA SER A 31 -1.50 2.19 1.50
C SER A 31 -0.25 1.80 2.26
N ILE A 32 -0.42 1.24 3.45
CA ILE A 32 0.71 0.83 4.27
C ILE A 32 1.47 -0.30 3.57
N GLU A 33 0.75 -1.26 2.99
CA GLU A 33 1.39 -2.36 2.28
C GLU A 33 2.18 -1.86 1.08
N ALA A 34 1.59 -0.95 0.31
CA ALA A 34 2.27 -0.38 -0.84
C ALA A 34 3.52 0.36 -0.40
N LEU A 35 3.40 1.13 0.67
CA LEU A 35 4.52 1.89 1.21
C LEU A 35 5.67 0.96 1.62
N LEU A 36 5.34 -0.10 2.33
CA LEU A 36 6.36 -1.03 2.80
C LEU A 36 7.02 -1.77 1.66
N THR A 37 6.24 -2.19 0.66
CA THR A 37 6.78 -2.87 -0.50
C THR A 37 7.74 -1.97 -1.29
N LYS A 38 7.34 -0.72 -1.51
CA LYS A 38 8.18 0.21 -2.24
C LYS A 38 9.42 0.57 -1.46
N ALA A 39 9.28 0.75 -0.15
CA ALA A 39 10.43 1.06 0.69
C ALA A 39 11.45 -0.08 0.64
N LEU A 40 10.96 -1.31 0.73
CA LEU A 40 11.85 -2.45 0.69
C LEU A 40 12.62 -2.49 -0.63
N THR A 41 11.93 -2.29 -1.74
CA THR A 41 12.58 -2.27 -3.05
C THR A 41 13.66 -1.21 -3.11
N LEU A 42 13.35 0.01 -2.62
CA LEU A 42 14.32 1.09 -2.65
C LEU A 42 15.51 0.81 -1.73
N PHE A 43 15.24 0.27 -0.55
CA PHE A 43 16.32 -0.07 0.37
C PHE A 43 17.27 -1.10 -0.25
N ILE A 44 16.71 -2.05 -0.98
CA ILE A 44 17.53 -3.09 -1.60
C ILE A 44 18.29 -2.56 -2.81
N THR A 45 17.64 -1.76 -3.64
CA THR A 45 18.24 -1.33 -4.89
C THR A 45 19.21 -0.16 -4.75
N GLN A 46 18.94 0.74 -3.83
CA GLN A 46 19.82 1.90 -3.67
C GLN A 46 20.39 2.06 -2.27
N GLY A 47 19.98 1.22 -1.34
CA GLY A 47 20.50 1.25 0.00
C GLY A 47 19.67 2.11 0.94
N TYR A 48 19.71 1.73 2.21
CA TYR A 48 18.89 2.40 3.22
C TYR A 48 19.23 3.88 3.33
N HIS A 49 20.52 4.19 3.45
CA HIS A 49 20.93 5.58 3.66
C HIS A 49 20.65 6.47 2.46
N ALA A 50 20.69 5.90 1.27
CA ALA A 50 20.44 6.68 0.07
C ALA A 50 18.97 6.86 -0.24
N THR A 51 18.09 6.18 0.48
CA THR A 51 16.65 6.26 0.27
C THR A 51 16.05 7.32 1.18
N THR A 52 15.21 8.17 0.63
CA THR A 52 14.54 9.21 1.41
C THR A 52 13.08 8.89 1.56
N VAL A 53 12.46 9.50 2.58
CA VAL A 53 11.02 9.35 2.78
C VAL A 53 10.26 9.89 1.58
N GLU A 54 10.76 10.97 0.98
CA GLU A 54 10.13 11.53 -0.22
C GLU A 54 10.09 10.52 -1.36
N GLU A 55 11.18 9.78 -1.54
CA GLU A 55 11.23 8.78 -2.60
C GLU A 55 10.26 7.65 -2.33
N ILE A 56 10.17 7.23 -1.08
CA ILE A 56 9.23 6.18 -0.71
C ILE A 56 7.80 6.63 -0.97
N ALA A 57 7.49 7.84 -0.56
CA ALA A 57 6.15 8.39 -0.77
C ALA A 57 5.80 8.43 -2.24
N GLN A 58 6.72 8.93 -3.04
CA GLN A 58 6.50 9.04 -4.47
C GLN A 58 6.30 7.68 -5.12
N ALA A 59 7.11 6.71 -4.74
CA ALA A 59 7.02 5.36 -5.29
C ALA A 59 5.70 4.70 -4.91
N ALA A 60 5.18 5.00 -3.72
CA ALA A 60 3.95 4.42 -3.24
C ALA A 60 2.72 5.25 -3.61
N ASP A 61 2.93 6.34 -4.35
CA ASP A 61 1.85 7.24 -4.77
C ASP A 61 1.15 7.85 -3.56
N LEU A 62 1.94 8.25 -2.59
CA LEU A 62 1.46 8.88 -1.37
C LEU A 62 2.14 10.21 -1.19
N THR A 63 1.57 11.05 -0.33
CA THR A 63 2.23 12.28 0.05
C THR A 63 3.23 11.99 1.15
N LYS A 64 4.22 12.86 1.27
CA LYS A 64 5.19 12.74 2.34
C LYS A 64 4.50 12.78 3.71
N GLY A 65 3.47 13.64 3.83
CA GLY A 65 2.72 13.71 5.07
C GLY A 65 2.03 12.41 5.41
N ALA A 66 1.52 11.72 4.40
CA ALA A 66 0.87 10.45 4.64
C ALA A 66 1.85 9.41 5.17
N VAL A 67 3.07 9.41 4.62
CA VAL A 67 4.08 8.47 5.11
C VAL A 67 4.40 8.76 6.56
N TYR A 68 4.59 10.02 6.91
CA TYR A 68 4.89 10.38 8.30
C TYR A 68 3.71 10.11 9.22
N PHE A 69 2.52 10.11 8.68
CA PHE A 69 1.35 9.77 9.49
C PHE A 69 1.39 8.29 9.89
N TYR A 70 1.78 7.42 8.96
CA TYR A 70 1.84 5.99 9.24
C TYR A 70 3.12 5.60 9.96
N PHE A 71 4.23 6.19 9.60
CA PHE A 71 5.53 5.87 10.17
C PHE A 71 6.26 7.16 10.49
N LYS A 72 6.73 7.27 11.70
CA LYS A 72 7.33 8.52 12.16
C LYS A 72 8.67 8.82 11.50
N SER A 73 9.34 7.80 10.99
CA SER A 73 10.65 7.98 10.41
C SER A 73 10.97 6.85 9.45
N LYS A 74 12.02 7.06 8.67
CA LYS A 74 12.52 6.01 7.78
C LYS A 74 12.92 4.77 8.60
N ALA A 75 13.47 5.00 9.78
CA ALA A 75 13.86 3.90 10.65
C ALA A 75 12.67 3.07 11.09
N ASN A 76 11.53 3.70 11.34
CA ASN A 76 10.31 2.96 11.68
C ASN A 76 9.86 2.07 10.54
N VAL A 77 10.01 2.55 9.31
CA VAL A 77 9.66 1.75 8.15
C VAL A 77 10.54 0.51 8.10
N LEU A 78 11.83 0.70 8.29
CA LEU A 78 12.76 -0.41 8.26
C LEU A 78 12.46 -1.40 9.38
N LYS A 79 12.20 -0.89 10.58
CA LYS A 79 11.90 -1.75 11.72
C LYS A 79 10.67 -2.61 11.42
N THR A 80 9.64 -2.02 10.84
CA THR A 80 8.44 -2.75 10.51
C THR A 80 8.73 -3.85 9.50
N LEU A 81 9.55 -3.55 8.50
CA LEU A 81 9.93 -4.55 7.51
C LEU A 81 10.69 -5.70 8.14
N LEU A 82 11.60 -5.38 9.05
CA LEU A 82 12.38 -6.42 9.72
C LEU A 82 11.49 -7.28 10.61
N ASP A 83 10.55 -6.67 11.30
CA ASP A 83 9.63 -7.41 12.14
C ASP A 83 8.80 -8.39 11.32
N ARG A 84 8.42 -7.98 10.12
CA ARG A 84 7.59 -8.84 9.27
C ARG A 84 8.36 -10.02 8.70
N THR A 85 9.65 -9.85 8.50
CA THR A 85 10.44 -10.95 7.93
C THR A 85 10.71 -12.05 8.94
N GLU A 86 10.39 -11.82 10.18
CA GLU A 86 10.58 -12.83 11.20
C GLU A 86 9.47 -13.85 11.24
N GLU A 87 8.45 -13.63 10.49
CA GLU A 87 7.31 -14.54 10.42
C GLU A 87 7.66 -15.90 9.78
#